data_035c78985600d1fe6f3f1291eabfb022
#
_entry.id   035c78985600d1fe6f3f1291eabfb022
#
_cell.length_a   1.000
_cell.length_b   1.000
_cell.length_c   1.000
_cell.angle_alpha   90.00
_cell.angle_beta   90.00
_cell.angle_gamma   90.00
#
_symmetry.space_group_name_H-M   'P 1'
#
loop_
_entity.id
_entity.type
_entity.pdbx_description
1 polymer ?
#
loop_
_entity_poly.entity_id
_entity_poly.type
_entity_poly.pdbx_seq_one_letter_code
_entity_poly.pdbx_strand_id
1 'polypeptide(L)'
;MKKKIYSYRAGLWVIALSLSYLSACTTLHNTNDKPNAGQVTDTANRVADWQLAHMGSFDYVRTFQDHTEYSRGWIQGALFVGLDRWANTTDNTRYQQAVVAKGEMNRWLPGEKTWHADDQVIAFSYASVAARKNDSSLVRPTQQAFQEILANRATNSLEYFSDPTHQGEATCQRRWCWCDALFMAPPVWAAVGKLTGDPAYLDYVDEEYQTTVGYLFDQEENLFYRDGRFLTQRNKNGKKIFWSRGNGWVFAGLSLLLEQIPGDDPRRQKYEKLFQRMAAKLITLQQPSGFWPSSLLDSTEFDVPETSGTGFMTFGLAWGINNGLLPRDEYLPAVNAGWHGLASAVDNSGKLGWVQQVGASPEKILPEDTQLYGVGALLLAASEIIKL
;
A
#
# COMPACT_ATOMS: atom_id res chain seq x y z
N MET A 1 -4.84 67.37 -71.61
CA MET A 1 -4.51 66.62 -70.41
C MET A 1 -5.72 65.79 -69.99
N LYS A 2 -5.73 64.50 -70.28
CA LYS A 2 -6.88 63.57 -69.95
C LYS A 2 -6.38 62.64 -68.87
N LYS A 3 -6.97 62.72 -67.69
CA LYS A 3 -6.67 61.79 -66.57
C LYS A 3 -7.53 60.48 -66.81
N LYS A 4 -6.82 59.37 -66.91
CA LYS A 4 -7.43 58.04 -66.89
C LYS A 4 -7.70 57.62 -65.45
N ILE A 5 -8.96 57.26 -65.17
CA ILE A 5 -9.37 56.68 -63.88
C ILE A 5 -9.37 55.16 -64.06
N TYR A 6 -8.57 54.44 -63.25
CA TYR A 6 -8.59 52.99 -63.16
C TYR A 6 -9.50 52.58 -62.00
N SER A 7 -10.55 51.82 -62.28
CA SER A 7 -11.40 51.19 -61.28
C SER A 7 -10.84 49.84 -60.90
N TYR A 8 -10.52 49.66 -59.63
CA TYR A 8 -10.19 48.37 -59.05
C TYR A 8 -11.47 47.68 -58.61
N ARG A 9 -11.79 46.51 -59.20
CA ARG A 9 -12.77 45.56 -58.67
C ARG A 9 -12.07 44.74 -57.60
N ALA A 10 -12.51 44.85 -56.33
CA ALA A 10 -12.14 43.96 -55.25
C ALA A 10 -12.99 42.69 -55.34
N GLY A 11 -12.36 41.56 -55.65
CA GLY A 11 -12.98 40.25 -55.54
C GLY A 11 -12.92 39.77 -54.07
N LEU A 12 -14.08 39.61 -53.44
CA LEU A 12 -14.19 38.94 -52.17
C LEU A 12 -13.97 37.43 -52.34
N TRP A 13 -12.87 36.92 -51.81
CA TRP A 13 -12.71 35.48 -51.59
C TRP A 13 -13.26 35.14 -50.19
N VAL A 14 -14.40 34.43 -50.15
CA VAL A 14 -14.92 33.85 -48.94
C VAL A 14 -14.15 32.56 -48.68
N ILE A 15 -13.22 32.61 -47.72
CA ILE A 15 -12.56 31.40 -47.19
C ILE A 15 -13.49 30.80 -46.15
N ALA A 16 -14.16 29.72 -46.49
CA ALA A 16 -14.90 28.89 -45.55
C ALA A 16 -13.88 28.10 -44.71
N LEU A 17 -13.58 28.58 -43.51
CA LEU A 17 -12.89 27.78 -42.47
C LEU A 17 -13.91 26.77 -41.93
N SER A 18 -13.80 25.52 -42.34
CA SER A 18 -14.43 24.39 -41.66
C SER A 18 -13.70 24.12 -40.35
N LEU A 19 -14.24 24.63 -39.25
CA LEU A 19 -13.85 24.20 -37.91
C LEU A 19 -14.34 22.76 -37.68
N SER A 20 -13.45 21.80 -37.86
CA SER A 20 -13.63 20.44 -37.39
C SER A 20 -13.53 20.46 -35.89
N TYR A 21 -14.66 20.51 -35.19
CA TYR A 21 -14.71 20.22 -33.76
C TYR A 21 -14.36 18.72 -33.56
N LEU A 22 -13.11 18.43 -33.25
CA LEU A 22 -12.74 17.18 -32.61
C LEU A 22 -13.36 17.20 -31.22
N SER A 23 -14.57 16.63 -31.11
CA SER A 23 -15.21 16.32 -29.85
C SER A 23 -14.37 15.22 -29.21
N ALA A 24 -13.36 15.60 -28.40
CA ALA A 24 -12.77 14.68 -27.45
C ALA A 24 -13.89 14.32 -26.46
N CYS A 25 -14.55 13.18 -26.68
CA CYS A 25 -15.37 12.55 -25.66
C CYS A 25 -14.42 12.13 -24.52
N THR A 26 -14.12 13.05 -23.62
CA THR A 26 -13.77 12.70 -22.25
C THR A 26 -15.04 12.12 -21.64
N THR A 27 -15.18 10.81 -21.69
CA THR A 27 -16.12 10.09 -20.84
C THR A 27 -15.72 10.42 -19.41
N LEU A 28 -16.44 11.33 -18.78
CA LEU A 28 -16.43 11.49 -17.34
C LEU A 28 -16.89 10.14 -16.79
N HIS A 29 -15.92 9.32 -16.39
CA HIS A 29 -16.23 8.10 -15.66
C HIS A 29 -16.92 8.53 -14.38
N ASN A 30 -18.15 8.10 -14.19
CA ASN A 30 -18.83 8.27 -12.93
C ASN A 30 -18.05 7.45 -11.90
N THR A 31 -17.41 8.11 -10.93
CA THR A 31 -16.58 7.46 -9.91
C THR A 31 -17.34 6.43 -9.06
N ASN A 32 -18.68 6.40 -9.17
CA ASN A 32 -19.54 5.43 -8.50
C ASN A 32 -19.82 4.17 -9.34
N ASP A 33 -19.38 4.12 -10.60
CA ASP A 33 -19.59 2.93 -11.42
C ASP A 33 -18.70 1.79 -10.93
N LYS A 34 -19.29 0.59 -10.80
CA LYS A 34 -18.54 -0.61 -10.43
C LYS A 34 -17.45 -0.86 -11.48
N PRO A 35 -16.16 -1.02 -11.06
CA PRO A 35 -15.08 -1.39 -11.97
C PRO A 35 -15.39 -2.72 -12.68
N ASN A 36 -15.16 -2.78 -13.99
CA ASN A 36 -15.29 -4.02 -14.74
C ASN A 36 -14.12 -4.95 -14.39
N ALA A 37 -14.40 -6.20 -14.01
CA ALA A 37 -13.37 -7.17 -13.59
C ALA A 37 -12.28 -7.39 -14.66
N GLY A 38 -12.63 -7.38 -15.96
CA GLY A 38 -11.66 -7.45 -17.06
C GLY A 38 -10.72 -6.24 -17.08
N GLN A 39 -11.25 -5.03 -16.94
CA GLN A 39 -10.43 -3.81 -16.87
C GLN A 39 -9.53 -3.77 -15.63
N VAL A 40 -10.03 -4.25 -14.49
CA VAL A 40 -9.22 -4.39 -13.26
C VAL A 40 -8.05 -5.33 -13.53
N THR A 41 -8.35 -6.49 -14.12
CA THR A 41 -7.35 -7.52 -14.46
C THR A 41 -6.31 -6.99 -15.44
N ASP A 42 -6.72 -6.32 -16.50
CA ASP A 42 -5.81 -5.75 -17.50
C ASP A 42 -4.89 -4.69 -16.89
N THR A 43 -5.44 -3.80 -16.07
CA THR A 43 -4.66 -2.75 -15.39
C THR A 43 -3.64 -3.35 -14.43
N ALA A 44 -4.07 -4.27 -13.56
CA ALA A 44 -3.20 -4.93 -12.60
C ALA A 44 -2.09 -5.75 -13.28
N ASN A 45 -2.42 -6.47 -14.37
CA ASN A 45 -1.41 -7.21 -15.14
C ASN A 45 -0.40 -6.28 -15.79
N ARG A 46 -0.82 -5.16 -16.40
CA ARG A 46 0.10 -4.19 -16.99
C ARG A 46 1.06 -3.62 -15.94
N VAL A 47 0.55 -3.30 -14.76
CA VAL A 47 1.37 -2.79 -13.65
C VAL A 47 2.35 -3.85 -13.15
N ALA A 48 1.90 -5.08 -12.95
CA ALA A 48 2.75 -6.19 -12.53
C ALA A 48 3.83 -6.50 -13.58
N ASP A 49 3.47 -6.53 -14.86
CA ASP A 49 4.38 -6.79 -15.97
C ASP A 49 5.44 -5.71 -16.10
N TRP A 50 5.02 -4.44 -16.03
CA TRP A 50 5.95 -3.33 -16.05
C TRP A 50 6.95 -3.44 -14.90
N GLN A 51 6.46 -3.66 -13.68
CA GLN A 51 7.32 -3.74 -12.51
C GLN A 51 8.31 -4.92 -12.59
N LEU A 52 7.83 -6.11 -12.98
CA LEU A 52 8.71 -7.28 -13.12
C LEU A 52 9.77 -7.10 -14.19
N ALA A 53 9.45 -6.42 -15.31
CA ALA A 53 10.40 -6.09 -16.35
C ALA A 53 11.49 -5.09 -15.90
N HIS A 54 11.22 -4.32 -14.85
CA HIS A 54 12.12 -3.28 -14.34
C HIS A 54 12.75 -3.63 -12.98
N MET A 55 12.84 -4.93 -12.64
CA MET A 55 13.51 -5.36 -11.40
C MET A 55 15.05 -5.45 -11.51
N GLY A 56 15.60 -5.24 -12.69
CA GLY A 56 17.06 -5.28 -12.93
C GLY A 56 17.78 -3.96 -12.74
N SER A 57 17.07 -2.84 -12.73
CA SER A 57 17.58 -1.50 -12.44
C SER A 57 16.47 -0.66 -11.82
N PHE A 58 16.80 0.19 -10.86
CA PHE A 58 15.88 1.07 -10.17
C PHE A 58 16.12 2.56 -10.46
N ASP A 59 16.74 2.89 -11.60
CA ASP A 59 17.03 4.27 -12.04
C ASP A 59 15.77 5.13 -12.19
N TYR A 60 14.61 4.50 -12.37
CA TYR A 60 13.31 5.15 -12.40
C TYR A 60 12.78 5.56 -11.03
N VAL A 61 13.40 5.11 -9.94
CA VAL A 61 13.08 5.49 -8.56
C VAL A 61 13.89 6.71 -8.19
N ARG A 62 13.22 7.80 -7.80
CA ARG A 62 13.87 9.08 -7.54
C ARG A 62 14.77 9.07 -6.29
N THR A 63 14.38 8.32 -5.27
CA THR A 63 15.09 8.27 -3.98
C THR A 63 15.17 6.84 -3.44
N PHE A 64 16.15 6.56 -2.59
CA PHE A 64 16.33 5.26 -1.91
C PHE A 64 16.54 4.08 -2.86
N GLN A 65 17.27 4.29 -3.95
CA GLN A 65 17.56 3.24 -4.93
C GLN A 65 18.27 2.04 -4.29
N ASP A 66 19.33 2.27 -3.51
CA ASP A 66 20.08 1.21 -2.82
C ASP A 66 19.17 0.36 -1.90
N HIS A 67 18.26 1.00 -1.18
CA HIS A 67 17.28 0.29 -0.35
C HIS A 67 16.26 -0.49 -1.19
N THR A 68 15.92 0.03 -2.37
CA THR A 68 15.02 -0.64 -3.32
C THR A 68 15.69 -1.87 -3.92
N GLU A 69 17.01 -1.85 -4.14
CA GLU A 69 17.81 -2.97 -4.63
C GLU A 69 17.90 -4.12 -3.61
N TYR A 70 17.81 -3.83 -2.31
CA TYR A 70 17.90 -4.87 -1.29
C TYR A 70 16.76 -5.88 -1.39
N SER A 71 17.07 -7.06 -1.93
CA SER A 71 16.07 -8.05 -2.38
C SER A 71 15.21 -8.65 -1.26
N ARG A 72 15.66 -8.55 0.00
CA ARG A 72 14.96 -9.01 1.20
C ARG A 72 14.37 -7.86 2.03
N GLY A 73 14.58 -6.60 1.60
CA GLY A 73 14.09 -5.41 2.28
C GLY A 73 12.58 -5.21 2.10
N TRP A 74 12.03 -4.35 2.95
CA TRP A 74 10.59 -4.08 3.01
C TRP A 74 9.99 -3.54 1.71
N ILE A 75 10.76 -2.76 0.94
CA ILE A 75 10.29 -2.19 -0.34
C ILE A 75 9.93 -3.30 -1.32
N GLN A 76 10.83 -4.28 -1.49
CA GLN A 76 10.56 -5.46 -2.30
C GLN A 76 9.57 -6.41 -1.60
N GLY A 77 9.66 -6.55 -0.29
CA GLY A 77 8.73 -7.35 0.49
C GLY A 77 7.27 -6.97 0.25
N ALA A 78 6.96 -5.69 0.32
CA ALA A 78 5.61 -5.19 0.08
C ALA A 78 5.12 -5.43 -1.37
N LEU A 79 6.01 -5.29 -2.37
CA LEU A 79 5.69 -5.68 -3.75
C LEU A 79 5.30 -7.15 -3.83
N PHE A 80 6.14 -8.03 -3.25
CA PHE A 80 5.93 -9.48 -3.38
C PHE A 80 4.74 -9.99 -2.57
N VAL A 81 4.34 -9.33 -1.49
CA VAL A 81 3.06 -9.57 -0.80
C VAL A 81 1.89 -9.30 -1.76
N GLY A 82 1.88 -8.17 -2.45
CA GLY A 82 0.84 -7.82 -3.41
C GLY A 82 0.85 -8.73 -4.65
N LEU A 83 2.03 -9.02 -5.18
CA LEU A 83 2.18 -9.88 -6.36
C LEU A 83 1.74 -11.32 -6.07
N ASP A 84 2.10 -11.88 -4.91
CA ASP A 84 1.67 -13.22 -4.50
C ASP A 84 0.15 -13.29 -4.33
N ARG A 85 -0.44 -12.26 -3.70
CA ARG A 85 -1.90 -12.18 -3.57
C ARG A 85 -2.59 -12.14 -4.93
N TRP A 86 -2.12 -11.28 -5.84
CA TRP A 86 -2.65 -11.16 -7.20
C TRP A 86 -2.49 -12.46 -7.99
N ALA A 87 -1.30 -13.07 -7.95
CA ALA A 87 -0.99 -14.34 -8.60
C ALA A 87 -1.93 -15.46 -8.17
N ASN A 88 -2.24 -15.54 -6.87
CA ASN A 88 -3.11 -16.58 -6.32
C ASN A 88 -4.59 -16.31 -6.63
N THR A 89 -5.02 -15.05 -6.59
CA THR A 89 -6.41 -14.67 -6.88
C THR A 89 -6.77 -14.93 -8.34
N THR A 90 -5.78 -14.82 -9.26
CA THR A 90 -5.97 -15.01 -10.71
C THR A 90 -5.46 -16.33 -11.24
N ASP A 91 -4.93 -17.23 -10.40
CA ASP A 91 -4.23 -18.46 -10.78
C ASP A 91 -3.15 -18.24 -11.85
N ASN A 92 -2.50 -17.08 -11.83
CA ASN A 92 -1.48 -16.72 -12.80
C ASN A 92 -0.14 -17.38 -12.48
N THR A 93 0.14 -18.48 -13.17
CA THR A 93 1.35 -19.29 -12.97
C THR A 93 2.65 -18.53 -13.19
N ARG A 94 2.69 -17.54 -14.09
CA ARG A 94 3.88 -16.71 -14.34
C ARG A 94 4.23 -15.85 -13.12
N TYR A 95 3.24 -15.22 -12.51
CA TYR A 95 3.45 -14.44 -11.29
C TYR A 95 3.76 -15.33 -10.10
N GLN A 96 3.09 -16.50 -9.98
CA GLN A 96 3.44 -17.49 -8.95
C GLN A 96 4.89 -17.94 -9.05
N GLN A 97 5.39 -18.20 -10.29
CA GLN A 97 6.79 -18.53 -10.53
C GLN A 97 7.74 -17.39 -10.18
N ALA A 98 7.37 -16.12 -10.45
CA ALA A 98 8.18 -14.97 -10.06
C ALA A 98 8.33 -14.87 -8.54
N VAL A 99 7.25 -15.14 -7.78
CA VAL A 99 7.29 -15.18 -6.30
C VAL A 99 8.19 -16.32 -5.80
N VAL A 100 8.07 -17.51 -6.37
CA VAL A 100 8.92 -18.66 -6.03
C VAL A 100 10.40 -18.35 -6.32
N ALA A 101 10.70 -17.83 -7.52
CA ALA A 101 12.06 -17.47 -7.92
C ALA A 101 12.67 -16.41 -6.98
N LYS A 102 11.87 -15.45 -6.49
CA LYS A 102 12.30 -14.49 -5.47
C LYS A 102 12.68 -15.18 -4.17
N GLY A 103 11.85 -16.11 -3.69
CA GLY A 103 12.15 -16.90 -2.49
C GLY A 103 13.43 -17.72 -2.64
N GLU A 104 13.61 -18.38 -3.76
CA GLU A 104 14.82 -19.18 -4.07
C GLU A 104 16.08 -18.31 -4.16
N MET A 105 15.99 -17.17 -4.86
CA MET A 105 17.09 -16.19 -4.92
C MET A 105 17.50 -15.70 -3.52
N ASN A 106 16.54 -15.45 -2.67
CA ASN A 106 16.76 -15.04 -1.27
C ASN A 106 17.09 -16.24 -0.35
N ARG A 107 17.13 -17.47 -0.84
CA ARG A 107 17.27 -18.72 -0.04
C ARG A 107 16.25 -18.80 1.10
N TRP A 108 15.07 -18.23 0.89
CA TRP A 108 13.96 -18.15 1.85
C TRP A 108 14.33 -17.44 3.16
N LEU A 109 15.41 -16.63 3.16
CA LEU A 109 15.85 -15.86 4.30
C LEU A 109 15.03 -14.58 4.42
N PRO A 110 14.58 -14.19 5.63
CA PRO A 110 14.09 -12.84 5.88
C PRO A 110 15.23 -11.81 5.74
N GLY A 111 14.97 -10.54 5.98
CA GLY A 111 15.99 -9.50 6.03
C GLY A 111 17.02 -9.76 7.14
N GLU A 112 18.07 -8.94 7.19
CA GLU A 112 19.25 -9.20 8.04
C GLU A 112 19.06 -8.77 9.50
N LYS A 113 18.14 -7.83 9.73
CA LYS A 113 17.90 -7.28 11.07
C LYS A 113 16.79 -8.07 11.76
N THR A 114 17.17 -9.10 12.53
CA THR A 114 16.25 -10.06 13.14
C THR A 114 15.05 -9.39 13.83
N TRP A 115 15.27 -8.35 14.65
CA TRP A 115 14.19 -7.68 15.40
C TRP A 115 13.43 -6.63 14.61
N HIS A 116 13.98 -6.13 13.48
CA HIS A 116 13.35 -5.06 12.74
C HIS A 116 12.18 -5.57 11.90
N ALA A 117 10.99 -5.02 12.11
CA ALA A 117 9.77 -5.47 11.41
C ALA A 117 9.89 -5.43 9.89
N ASP A 118 10.55 -4.40 9.34
CA ASP A 118 10.74 -4.22 7.89
C ASP A 118 11.51 -5.38 7.25
N ASP A 119 12.38 -6.02 8.00
CA ASP A 119 13.17 -7.16 7.54
C ASP A 119 12.38 -8.49 7.56
N GLN A 120 11.15 -8.47 8.09
CA GLN A 120 10.31 -9.68 8.21
C GLN A 120 9.28 -9.80 7.09
N VAL A 121 8.82 -8.69 6.49
CA VAL A 121 7.66 -8.66 5.58
C VAL A 121 7.80 -9.57 4.36
N ILE A 122 8.99 -9.71 3.78
CA ILE A 122 9.20 -10.57 2.60
C ILE A 122 8.82 -12.03 2.89
N ALA A 123 8.96 -12.47 4.14
CA ALA A 123 8.64 -13.83 4.56
C ALA A 123 7.12 -14.11 4.60
N PHE A 124 6.26 -13.09 4.47
CA PHE A 124 4.82 -13.32 4.29
C PHE A 124 4.53 -14.04 2.96
N SER A 125 5.19 -13.63 1.88
CA SER A 125 5.09 -14.34 0.60
C SER A 125 5.72 -15.75 0.67
N TYR A 126 6.78 -15.94 1.46
CA TYR A 126 7.35 -17.28 1.68
C TYR A 126 6.39 -18.21 2.42
N ALA A 127 5.70 -17.70 3.44
CA ALA A 127 4.67 -18.45 4.15
C ALA A 127 3.50 -18.83 3.24
N SER A 128 3.09 -17.94 2.34
CA SER A 128 2.07 -18.23 1.33
C SER A 128 2.51 -19.35 0.38
N VAL A 129 3.76 -19.29 -0.13
CA VAL A 129 4.33 -20.36 -0.99
C VAL A 129 4.44 -21.68 -0.22
N ALA A 130 4.89 -21.64 1.04
CA ALA A 130 5.01 -22.81 1.90
C ALA A 130 3.66 -23.52 2.09
N ALA A 131 2.59 -22.73 2.34
CA ALA A 131 1.24 -23.25 2.45
C ALA A 131 0.75 -23.91 1.17
N ARG A 132 0.94 -23.27 0.00
CA ARG A 132 0.56 -23.84 -1.31
C ARG A 132 1.31 -25.12 -1.68
N LYS A 133 2.61 -25.16 -1.35
CA LYS A 133 3.45 -26.33 -1.62
C LYS A 133 3.35 -27.42 -0.55
N ASN A 134 2.65 -27.17 0.54
CA ASN A 134 2.64 -27.99 1.75
C ASN A 134 4.08 -28.30 2.23
N ASP A 135 4.94 -27.30 2.20
CA ASP A 135 6.37 -27.41 2.55
C ASP A 135 6.77 -26.33 3.56
N SER A 136 6.63 -26.66 4.85
CA SER A 136 7.01 -25.75 5.96
C SER A 136 8.52 -25.49 6.06
N SER A 137 9.36 -26.25 5.33
CA SER A 137 10.81 -26.02 5.34
C SER A 137 11.20 -24.64 4.78
N LEU A 138 10.35 -24.08 3.90
CA LEU A 138 10.56 -22.77 3.28
C LEU A 138 10.48 -21.60 4.30
N VAL A 139 9.80 -21.76 5.43
CA VAL A 139 9.73 -20.76 6.49
C VAL A 139 10.65 -21.04 7.66
N ARG A 140 11.46 -22.10 7.61
CA ARG A 140 12.39 -22.45 8.70
C ARG A 140 13.36 -21.33 9.08
N PRO A 141 13.98 -20.58 8.14
CA PRO A 141 14.84 -19.46 8.49
C PRO A 141 14.08 -18.35 9.26
N THR A 142 12.84 -18.05 8.83
CA THR A 142 11.99 -17.08 9.52
C THR A 142 11.59 -17.58 10.92
N GLN A 143 11.27 -18.87 11.05
CA GLN A 143 10.96 -19.50 12.32
C GLN A 143 12.15 -19.41 13.29
N GLN A 144 13.37 -19.64 12.83
CA GLN A 144 14.59 -19.49 13.65
C GLN A 144 14.76 -18.05 14.15
N ALA A 145 14.57 -17.05 13.29
CA ALA A 145 14.60 -15.66 13.68
C ALA A 145 13.54 -15.32 14.76
N PHE A 146 12.32 -15.84 14.59
CA PHE A 146 11.23 -15.63 15.55
C PHE A 146 11.50 -16.32 16.91
N GLN A 147 12.07 -17.51 16.90
CA GLN A 147 12.49 -18.20 18.13
C GLN A 147 13.57 -17.41 18.88
N GLU A 148 14.51 -16.79 18.16
CA GLU A 148 15.51 -15.90 18.75
C GLU A 148 14.86 -14.67 19.41
N ILE A 149 13.89 -14.05 18.73
CA ILE A 149 13.14 -12.92 19.29
C ILE A 149 12.37 -13.33 20.55
N LEU A 150 11.66 -14.47 20.50
CA LEU A 150 10.89 -14.97 21.66
C LEU A 150 11.78 -15.29 22.86
N ALA A 151 12.99 -15.81 22.61
CA ALA A 151 13.98 -16.09 23.66
C ALA A 151 14.62 -14.82 24.24
N ASN A 152 14.68 -13.74 23.46
CA ASN A 152 15.37 -12.50 23.80
C ASN A 152 14.49 -11.27 23.54
N ARG A 153 13.25 -11.26 24.09
CA ARG A 153 12.27 -10.20 23.87
C ARG A 153 12.84 -8.84 24.24
N ALA A 154 12.63 -7.87 23.35
CA ALA A 154 12.99 -6.49 23.61
C ALA A 154 12.02 -5.87 24.64
N THR A 155 12.59 -5.17 25.64
CA THR A 155 11.82 -4.49 26.70
C THR A 155 11.94 -2.96 26.61
N ASN A 156 12.49 -2.44 25.51
CA ASN A 156 12.68 -1.02 25.27
C ASN A 156 11.33 -0.27 25.29
N SER A 157 11.38 1.00 25.68
CA SER A 157 10.26 1.95 25.47
C SER A 157 9.92 2.05 23.99
N LEU A 158 8.66 2.36 23.67
CA LEU A 158 8.24 2.69 22.29
C LEU A 158 8.57 4.14 21.89
N GLU A 159 9.20 4.92 22.76
CA GLU A 159 9.68 6.26 22.41
C GLU A 159 10.73 6.18 21.30
N TYR A 160 10.55 7.03 20.30
CA TYR A 160 11.40 7.04 19.11
C TYR A 160 12.62 7.95 19.34
N PHE A 161 13.72 7.36 19.78
CA PHE A 161 15.03 8.03 19.92
C PHE A 161 16.00 7.48 18.87
N SER A 162 16.67 8.38 18.15
CA SER A 162 17.84 7.99 17.36
C SER A 162 18.98 7.64 18.31
N ASP A 163 19.51 6.43 18.20
CA ASP A 163 20.67 5.98 18.97
C ASP A 163 21.93 6.07 18.10
N PRO A 164 22.86 7.01 18.38
CA PRO A 164 24.07 7.15 17.58
C PRO A 164 24.99 5.92 17.65
N THR A 165 24.83 5.05 18.67
CA THR A 165 25.62 3.81 18.82
C THR A 165 25.08 2.68 17.94
N HIS A 166 23.86 2.80 17.40
CA HIS A 166 23.20 1.83 16.53
C HIS A 166 23.00 2.34 15.11
N GLN A 167 23.98 3.00 14.52
CA GLN A 167 23.95 3.51 13.14
C GLN A 167 22.78 4.46 12.86
N GLY A 168 22.28 5.14 13.87
CA GLY A 168 21.14 6.07 13.76
C GLY A 168 19.76 5.41 13.78
N GLU A 169 19.67 4.08 13.97
CA GLU A 169 18.40 3.40 14.20
C GLU A 169 17.85 3.73 15.58
N ALA A 170 16.54 3.84 15.69
CA ALA A 170 15.90 4.04 16.97
C ALA A 170 15.88 2.71 17.75
N THR A 171 16.28 2.74 19.01
CA THR A 171 16.30 1.55 19.88
C THR A 171 14.94 0.85 19.97
N CYS A 172 13.85 1.62 19.87
CA CYS A 172 12.48 1.10 19.89
C CYS A 172 12.14 0.24 18.67
N GLN A 173 12.92 0.28 17.57
CA GLN A 173 12.68 -0.52 16.37
C GLN A 173 12.94 -2.03 16.56
N ARG A 174 13.49 -2.42 17.70
CA ARG A 174 13.46 -3.82 18.15
C ARG A 174 12.06 -4.25 18.62
N ARG A 175 11.13 -3.32 18.73
CA ARG A 175 9.70 -3.49 18.96
C ARG A 175 8.95 -2.77 17.85
N TRP A 176 7.62 -2.82 17.81
CA TRP A 176 6.82 -2.21 16.76
C TRP A 176 6.42 -0.76 17.11
N CYS A 177 7.42 0.14 17.23
CA CYS A 177 7.22 1.52 17.69
C CYS A 177 6.81 2.53 16.61
N TRP A 178 6.52 2.04 15.40
CA TRP A 178 5.99 2.85 14.29
C TRP A 178 4.86 2.10 13.61
N CYS A 179 3.89 2.84 13.09
CA CYS A 179 2.65 2.24 12.60
C CYS A 179 2.86 1.31 11.41
N ASP A 180 3.87 1.58 10.55
CA ASP A 180 4.18 0.76 9.38
C ASP A 180 4.56 -0.68 9.78
N ALA A 181 5.16 -0.86 10.96
CA ALA A 181 5.51 -2.18 11.49
C ALA A 181 4.31 -3.13 11.56
N LEU A 182 3.09 -2.58 11.71
CA LEU A 182 1.86 -3.36 11.82
C LEU A 182 1.42 -4.01 10.50
N PHE A 183 2.03 -3.63 9.37
CA PHE A 183 1.97 -4.37 8.12
C PHE A 183 3.13 -5.36 7.99
N MET A 184 4.31 -4.94 8.43
CA MET A 184 5.56 -5.63 8.12
C MET A 184 5.75 -6.94 8.90
N ALA A 185 5.36 -6.98 10.17
CA ALA A 185 5.63 -8.12 11.06
C ALA A 185 4.38 -8.95 11.42
N PRO A 186 3.27 -8.40 11.98
CA PRO A 186 2.18 -9.18 12.54
C PRO A 186 1.58 -10.23 11.61
N PRO A 187 1.32 -9.94 10.31
CA PRO A 187 0.81 -10.94 9.38
C PRO A 187 1.78 -12.12 9.18
N VAL A 188 3.09 -11.84 9.14
CA VAL A 188 4.13 -12.87 8.96
C VAL A 188 4.17 -13.81 10.16
N TRP A 189 4.21 -13.24 11.38
CA TRP A 189 4.20 -14.01 12.62
C TRP A 189 2.99 -14.93 12.72
N ALA A 190 1.80 -14.38 12.44
CA ALA A 190 0.56 -15.15 12.48
C ALA A 190 0.53 -16.26 11.41
N ALA A 191 1.02 -15.97 10.18
CA ALA A 191 1.10 -16.96 9.10
C ALA A 191 2.07 -18.10 9.44
N VAL A 192 3.24 -17.80 9.98
CA VAL A 192 4.21 -18.82 10.43
C VAL A 192 3.65 -19.61 11.61
N GLY A 193 2.99 -18.95 12.56
CA GLY A 193 2.31 -19.62 13.67
C GLY A 193 1.26 -20.62 13.19
N LYS A 194 0.45 -20.24 12.20
CA LYS A 194 -0.54 -21.11 11.57
C LYS A 194 0.09 -22.32 10.86
N LEU A 195 1.22 -22.14 10.18
CA LEU A 195 1.94 -23.20 9.48
C LEU A 195 2.63 -24.19 10.43
N THR A 196 3.10 -23.71 11.58
CA THR A 196 3.85 -24.50 12.56
C THR A 196 2.99 -25.05 13.68
N GLY A 197 1.76 -24.53 13.85
CA GLY A 197 0.87 -24.86 14.96
C GLY A 197 1.32 -24.29 16.30
N ASP A 198 2.26 -23.34 16.34
CA ASP A 198 2.82 -22.78 17.57
C ASP A 198 2.03 -21.51 17.99
N PRO A 199 1.25 -21.59 19.10
CA PRO A 199 0.45 -20.46 19.57
C PRO A 199 1.29 -19.28 20.09
N ALA A 200 2.56 -19.50 20.47
CA ALA A 200 3.42 -18.46 21.03
C ALA A 200 3.63 -17.31 20.04
N TYR A 201 3.53 -17.57 18.73
CA TYR A 201 3.68 -16.53 17.71
C TYR A 201 2.48 -15.57 17.71
N LEU A 202 1.26 -16.10 17.81
CA LEU A 202 0.08 -15.23 17.86
C LEU A 202 -0.04 -14.52 19.23
N ASP A 203 0.45 -15.13 20.32
CA ASP A 203 0.52 -14.48 21.62
C ASP A 203 1.49 -13.29 21.59
N TYR A 204 2.65 -13.45 20.96
CA TYR A 204 3.60 -12.36 20.76
C TYR A 204 3.02 -11.23 19.89
N VAL A 205 2.35 -11.60 18.78
CA VAL A 205 1.65 -10.62 17.93
C VAL A 205 0.66 -9.82 18.77
N ASP A 206 -0.13 -10.47 19.59
CA ASP A 206 -1.16 -9.80 20.36
C ASP A 206 -0.58 -8.82 21.37
N GLU A 207 0.47 -9.22 22.09
CA GLU A 207 1.16 -8.38 23.07
C GLU A 207 1.77 -7.13 22.43
N GLU A 208 2.59 -7.29 21.39
CA GLU A 208 3.28 -6.17 20.74
C GLU A 208 2.30 -5.27 19.95
N TYR A 209 1.32 -5.87 19.26
CA TYR A 209 0.32 -5.10 18.52
C TYR A 209 -0.50 -4.21 19.45
N GLN A 210 -1.02 -4.76 20.58
CA GLN A 210 -1.80 -3.98 21.53
C GLN A 210 -0.95 -2.90 22.22
N THR A 211 0.33 -3.17 22.45
CA THR A 211 1.27 -2.18 22.99
C THR A 211 1.40 -0.99 22.01
N THR A 212 1.55 -1.28 20.71
CA THR A 212 1.62 -0.25 19.67
C THR A 212 0.30 0.53 19.53
N VAL A 213 -0.85 -0.17 19.56
CA VAL A 213 -2.17 0.47 19.56
C VAL A 213 -2.32 1.42 20.76
N GLY A 214 -1.95 0.97 21.95
CA GLY A 214 -2.01 1.80 23.18
C GLY A 214 -1.15 3.07 23.09
N TYR A 215 -0.09 3.04 22.30
CA TYR A 215 0.87 4.14 22.17
C TYR A 215 0.58 5.09 21.01
N LEU A 216 0.19 4.56 19.83
CA LEU A 216 0.11 5.34 18.59
C LEU A 216 -1.32 5.60 18.08
N PHE A 217 -2.33 4.85 18.56
CA PHE A 217 -3.69 5.01 18.06
C PHE A 217 -4.41 6.20 18.73
N ASP A 218 -4.78 7.19 17.94
CA ASP A 218 -5.58 8.32 18.41
C ASP A 218 -7.06 7.91 18.50
N GLN A 219 -7.58 7.87 19.73
CA GLN A 219 -8.94 7.40 20.02
C GLN A 219 -10.04 8.36 19.48
N GLU A 220 -9.73 9.62 19.30
CA GLU A 220 -10.64 10.65 18.79
C GLU A 220 -10.74 10.56 17.27
N GLU A 221 -9.57 10.49 16.60
CA GLU A 221 -9.49 10.47 15.14
C GLU A 221 -9.64 9.07 14.55
N ASN A 222 -9.50 8.00 15.34
CA ASN A 222 -9.47 6.60 14.86
C ASN A 222 -8.38 6.34 13.80
N LEU A 223 -7.25 6.99 13.94
CA LEU A 223 -6.07 6.93 13.07
C LEU A 223 -4.81 6.70 13.89
N PHE A 224 -3.75 6.22 13.23
CA PHE A 224 -2.45 6.03 13.85
C PHE A 224 -1.52 7.20 13.54
N TYR A 225 -0.85 7.73 14.57
CA TYR A 225 0.38 8.48 14.39
C TYR A 225 1.46 7.55 13.82
N ARG A 226 2.37 8.10 13.02
CA ARG A 226 3.45 7.29 12.44
C ARG A 226 4.35 6.69 13.51
N ASP A 227 4.80 7.50 14.49
CA ASP A 227 5.57 7.10 15.66
C ASP A 227 5.48 8.17 16.75
N GLY A 228 6.16 7.96 17.89
CA GLY A 228 6.10 8.85 19.05
C GLY A 228 6.47 10.31 18.79
N ARG A 229 7.26 10.60 17.75
CA ARG A 229 7.64 11.97 17.39
C ARG A 229 6.44 12.80 16.93
N PHE A 230 5.41 12.18 16.37
CA PHE A 230 4.24 12.85 15.80
C PHE A 230 3.10 13.09 16.80
N LEU A 231 3.14 12.50 18.00
CA LEU A 231 2.06 12.64 19.00
C LEU A 231 1.72 14.09 19.33
N THR A 232 2.73 14.94 19.43
CA THR A 232 2.56 16.36 19.78
C THR A 232 2.76 17.32 18.64
N GLN A 233 3.28 16.82 17.49
CA GLN A 233 3.51 17.66 16.33
C GLN A 233 2.20 18.05 15.63
N ARG A 234 2.24 19.20 14.99
CA ARG A 234 1.16 19.70 14.13
C ARG A 234 1.75 20.17 12.82
N ASN A 235 1.00 20.04 11.74
CA ASN A 235 1.40 20.60 10.45
C ASN A 235 1.31 22.16 10.46
N LYS A 236 1.72 22.78 9.36
CA LYS A 236 1.70 24.24 9.20
C LYS A 236 0.32 24.89 9.41
N ASN A 237 -0.77 24.12 9.25
CA ASN A 237 -2.16 24.57 9.43
C ASN A 237 -2.71 24.21 10.83
N GLY A 238 -1.86 23.75 11.76
CA GLY A 238 -2.22 23.40 13.14
C GLY A 238 -2.95 22.06 13.31
N LYS A 239 -3.03 21.23 12.25
CA LYS A 239 -3.69 19.91 12.29
C LYS A 239 -2.78 18.84 12.84
N LYS A 240 -3.35 17.82 13.50
CA LYS A 240 -2.66 16.55 13.82
C LYS A 240 -2.13 15.92 12.53
N ILE A 241 -0.94 15.34 12.58
CA ILE A 241 -0.29 14.75 11.39
C ILE A 241 -0.62 13.26 11.34
N PHE A 242 -1.55 12.88 10.46
CA PHE A 242 -1.84 11.50 10.14
C PHE A 242 -1.50 11.24 8.67
N TRP A 243 -0.48 10.45 8.46
CA TRP A 243 0.05 10.13 7.15
C TRP A 243 -0.76 9.04 6.46
N SER A 244 -1.15 9.27 5.19
CA SER A 244 -1.97 8.38 4.40
C SER A 244 -1.36 6.99 4.30
N ARG A 245 -0.13 6.86 3.78
CA ARG A 245 0.54 5.56 3.65
C ARG A 245 0.74 4.88 5.00
N GLY A 246 1.08 5.62 6.06
CA GLY A 246 1.21 5.05 7.40
C GLY A 246 -0.07 4.37 7.88
N ASN A 247 -1.20 5.04 7.75
CA ASN A 247 -2.52 4.48 8.07
C ASN A 247 -2.94 3.39 7.08
N GLY A 248 -2.56 3.53 5.81
CA GLY A 248 -2.75 2.50 4.80
C GLY A 248 -2.02 1.19 5.15
N TRP A 249 -0.78 1.26 5.61
CA TRP A 249 -0.05 0.11 6.12
C TRP A 249 -0.79 -0.60 7.25
N VAL A 250 -1.24 0.14 8.26
CA VAL A 250 -1.98 -0.46 9.39
C VAL A 250 -3.26 -1.14 8.91
N PHE A 251 -4.03 -0.46 8.08
CA PHE A 251 -5.34 -0.95 7.62
C PHE A 251 -5.22 -2.20 6.75
N ALA A 252 -4.26 -2.21 5.82
CA ALA A 252 -3.94 -3.40 5.02
C ALA A 252 -3.34 -4.51 5.88
N GLY A 253 -2.45 -4.18 6.81
CA GLY A 253 -1.86 -5.14 7.75
C GLY A 253 -2.90 -5.82 8.64
N LEU A 254 -3.92 -5.06 9.10
CA LEU A 254 -5.07 -5.62 9.83
C LEU A 254 -5.84 -6.65 9.00
N SER A 255 -6.08 -6.35 7.72
CA SER A 255 -6.75 -7.29 6.81
C SER A 255 -5.96 -8.59 6.69
N LEU A 256 -4.65 -8.48 6.40
CA LEU A 256 -3.77 -9.64 6.27
C LEU A 256 -3.63 -10.43 7.58
N LEU A 257 -3.57 -9.76 8.72
CA LEU A 257 -3.51 -10.39 10.04
C LEU A 257 -4.80 -11.14 10.36
N LEU A 258 -5.96 -10.52 10.14
CA LEU A 258 -7.27 -11.13 10.38
C LEU A 258 -7.50 -12.41 9.56
N GLU A 259 -6.87 -12.56 8.41
CA GLU A 259 -6.90 -13.81 7.62
C GLU A 259 -6.16 -14.97 8.31
N GLN A 260 -5.21 -14.64 9.16
CA GLN A 260 -4.39 -15.64 9.84
C GLN A 260 -4.96 -16.04 11.22
N ILE A 261 -5.74 -15.17 11.85
CA ILE A 261 -6.36 -15.44 13.16
C ILE A 261 -7.58 -16.35 12.98
N PRO A 262 -7.66 -17.50 13.67
CA PRO A 262 -8.85 -18.36 13.63
C PRO A 262 -10.15 -17.62 13.96
N GLY A 263 -11.26 -18.03 13.35
CA GLY A 263 -12.55 -17.36 13.53
C GLY A 263 -13.10 -17.42 14.96
N ASP A 264 -12.74 -18.45 15.71
CA ASP A 264 -13.11 -18.69 17.10
C ASP A 264 -12.08 -18.19 18.13
N ASP A 265 -10.97 -17.61 17.67
CA ASP A 265 -9.95 -17.05 18.57
C ASP A 265 -10.50 -15.80 19.27
N PRO A 266 -10.48 -15.75 20.62
CA PRO A 266 -11.05 -14.62 21.38
C PRO A 266 -10.35 -13.27 21.09
N ARG A 267 -9.12 -13.29 20.61
CA ARG A 267 -8.36 -12.09 20.23
C ARG A 267 -8.92 -11.41 18.97
N ARG A 268 -9.58 -12.18 18.08
CA ARG A 268 -10.07 -11.70 16.79
C ARG A 268 -10.98 -10.49 16.90
N GLN A 269 -11.91 -10.50 17.85
CA GLN A 269 -12.92 -9.44 18.00
C GLN A 269 -12.32 -8.05 18.19
N LYS A 270 -11.20 -7.93 18.91
CA LYS A 270 -10.57 -6.61 19.12
C LYS A 270 -9.92 -6.05 17.86
N TYR A 271 -9.35 -6.91 17.01
CA TYR A 271 -8.80 -6.52 15.70
C TYR A 271 -9.91 -6.13 14.72
N GLU A 272 -11.02 -6.87 14.70
CA GLU A 272 -12.21 -6.52 13.90
C GLU A 272 -12.79 -5.15 14.31
N LYS A 273 -12.91 -4.88 15.60
CA LYS A 273 -13.35 -3.58 16.10
C LYS A 273 -12.40 -2.45 15.70
N LEU A 274 -11.10 -2.65 15.80
CA LEU A 274 -10.10 -1.67 15.36
C LEU A 274 -10.21 -1.41 13.87
N PHE A 275 -10.31 -2.48 13.07
CA PHE A 275 -10.50 -2.41 11.63
C PHE A 275 -11.76 -1.60 11.25
N GLN A 276 -12.90 -1.89 11.87
CA GLN A 276 -14.16 -1.19 11.61
C GLN A 276 -14.09 0.30 11.98
N ARG A 277 -13.44 0.63 13.12
CA ARG A 277 -13.23 2.02 13.54
C ARG A 277 -12.38 2.80 12.55
N MET A 278 -11.29 2.20 12.06
CA MET A 278 -10.45 2.82 11.03
C MET A 278 -11.23 2.97 9.72
N ALA A 279 -11.94 1.92 9.26
CA ALA A 279 -12.73 1.98 8.03
C ALA A 279 -13.74 3.11 8.04
N ALA A 280 -14.52 3.24 9.12
CA ALA A 280 -15.52 4.30 9.28
C ALA A 280 -14.90 5.70 9.20
N LYS A 281 -13.71 5.90 9.78
CA LYS A 281 -12.99 7.18 9.67
C LYS A 281 -12.45 7.39 8.26
N LEU A 282 -11.80 6.40 7.68
CA LEU A 282 -11.11 6.51 6.38
C LEU A 282 -12.06 6.93 5.25
N ILE A 283 -13.28 6.37 5.17
CA ILE A 283 -14.22 6.77 4.11
C ILE A 283 -14.62 8.25 4.19
N THR A 284 -14.58 8.87 5.36
CA THR A 284 -14.88 10.31 5.51
C THR A 284 -13.76 11.23 5.03
N LEU A 285 -12.57 10.67 4.76
CA LEU A 285 -11.37 11.42 4.39
C LEU A 285 -11.01 11.27 2.91
N GLN A 286 -11.73 10.41 2.17
CA GLN A 286 -11.52 10.22 0.74
C GLN A 286 -11.94 11.47 -0.04
N GLN A 287 -11.11 11.88 -0.99
CA GLN A 287 -11.40 13.01 -1.86
C GLN A 287 -12.34 12.63 -3.01
N PRO A 288 -13.04 13.58 -3.64
CA PRO A 288 -13.88 13.33 -4.81
C PRO A 288 -13.13 12.70 -5.99
N SER A 289 -11.80 12.89 -6.07
CA SER A 289 -10.92 12.25 -7.04
C SER A 289 -10.72 10.74 -6.82
N GLY A 290 -11.21 10.20 -5.70
CA GLY A 290 -11.02 8.82 -5.29
C GLY A 290 -9.75 8.56 -4.48
N PHE A 291 -8.79 9.48 -4.46
CA PHE A 291 -7.59 9.35 -3.66
C PHE A 291 -7.84 9.72 -2.19
N TRP A 292 -7.01 9.16 -1.29
CA TRP A 292 -6.81 9.71 0.03
C TRP A 292 -5.63 10.68 -0.01
N PRO A 293 -5.75 11.88 0.60
CA PRO A 293 -4.68 12.86 0.58
C PRO A 293 -3.49 12.36 1.40
N SER A 294 -2.26 12.75 1.02
CA SER A 294 -1.04 12.36 1.77
C SER A 294 -1.13 12.71 3.26
N SER A 295 -1.71 13.90 3.58
CA SER A 295 -2.04 14.35 4.92
C SER A 295 -3.54 14.15 5.16
N LEU A 296 -3.93 13.10 5.90
CA LEU A 296 -5.32 12.64 6.00
C LEU A 296 -6.28 13.71 6.55
N LEU A 297 -5.87 14.54 7.53
CA LEU A 297 -6.71 15.58 8.09
C LEU A 297 -6.56 16.94 7.41
N ASP A 298 -5.69 17.03 6.40
CA ASP A 298 -5.42 18.29 5.71
C ASP A 298 -5.12 18.07 4.22
N SER A 299 -6.17 17.91 3.43
CA SER A 299 -6.08 17.71 1.99
C SER A 299 -5.45 18.89 1.25
N THR A 300 -5.40 20.08 1.88
CA THR A 300 -4.84 21.28 1.28
C THR A 300 -3.32 21.41 1.49
N GLU A 301 -2.74 20.58 2.33
CA GLU A 301 -1.30 20.61 2.60
C GLU A 301 -0.49 20.17 1.38
N PHE A 302 -0.95 19.09 0.73
CA PHE A 302 -0.40 18.56 -0.52
C PHE A 302 -1.59 18.14 -1.41
N ASP A 303 -2.06 19.08 -2.25
CA ASP A 303 -3.25 18.86 -3.11
C ASP A 303 -2.81 18.13 -4.41
N VAL A 304 -2.39 16.88 -4.24
CA VAL A 304 -1.95 15.98 -5.31
C VAL A 304 -2.36 14.53 -5.01
N PRO A 305 -2.49 13.66 -6.03
CA PRO A 305 -2.71 12.25 -5.82
C PRO A 305 -1.67 11.58 -4.91
N GLU A 306 -2.08 10.58 -4.14
CA GLU A 306 -1.18 9.70 -3.41
C GLU A 306 -1.67 8.25 -3.59
N THR A 307 -0.91 7.44 -4.32
CA THR A 307 -1.37 6.12 -4.76
C THR A 307 -1.09 5.01 -3.77
N SER A 308 -0.02 5.11 -2.95
CA SER A 308 0.33 4.00 -2.04
C SER A 308 -0.68 3.84 -0.89
N GLY A 309 -1.01 4.92 -0.18
CA GLY A 309 -2.04 4.89 0.85
C GLY A 309 -3.42 4.57 0.27
N THR A 310 -3.74 5.16 -0.90
CA THR A 310 -5.00 4.86 -1.61
C THR A 310 -5.11 3.37 -1.95
N GLY A 311 -4.04 2.74 -2.42
CA GLY A 311 -4.04 1.31 -2.73
C GLY A 311 -4.31 0.44 -1.51
N PHE A 312 -3.62 0.71 -0.40
CA PHE A 312 -3.82 -0.04 0.84
C PHE A 312 -5.22 0.17 1.45
N MET A 313 -5.74 1.39 1.42
CA MET A 313 -7.09 1.68 1.94
C MET A 313 -8.16 1.05 1.06
N THR A 314 -8.03 1.12 -0.26
CA THR A 314 -8.94 0.45 -1.20
C THR A 314 -8.93 -1.07 -1.00
N PHE A 315 -7.73 -1.66 -0.82
CA PHE A 315 -7.59 -3.08 -0.47
C PHE A 315 -8.35 -3.43 0.80
N GLY A 316 -8.08 -2.73 1.90
CA GLY A 316 -8.69 -3.04 3.19
C GLY A 316 -10.21 -2.90 3.17
N LEU A 317 -10.75 -1.85 2.52
CA LEU A 317 -12.19 -1.66 2.37
C LEU A 317 -12.84 -2.79 1.55
N ALA A 318 -12.25 -3.14 0.39
CA ALA A 318 -12.74 -4.23 -0.45
C ALA A 318 -12.67 -5.57 0.28
N TRP A 319 -11.57 -5.84 0.98
CA TRP A 319 -11.41 -7.02 1.81
C TRP A 319 -12.46 -7.08 2.94
N GLY A 320 -12.71 -5.97 3.61
CA GLY A 320 -13.71 -5.88 4.67
C GLY A 320 -15.13 -6.21 4.18
N ILE A 321 -15.49 -5.74 2.98
CA ILE A 321 -16.76 -6.09 2.32
C ILE A 321 -16.81 -7.59 2.00
N ASN A 322 -15.77 -8.13 1.37
CA ASN A 322 -15.71 -9.54 0.96
C ASN A 322 -15.76 -10.51 2.14
N ASN A 323 -15.31 -10.07 3.33
CA ASN A 323 -15.32 -10.88 4.55
C ASN A 323 -16.48 -10.55 5.51
N GLY A 324 -17.46 -9.74 5.09
CA GLY A 324 -18.65 -9.41 5.86
C GLY A 324 -18.43 -8.54 7.09
N LEU A 325 -17.26 -7.89 7.21
CA LEU A 325 -16.94 -6.96 8.30
C LEU A 325 -17.46 -5.54 8.05
N LEU A 326 -17.66 -5.18 6.79
CA LEU A 326 -18.13 -3.86 6.35
C LEU A 326 -19.41 -4.00 5.52
N PRO A 327 -20.47 -3.22 5.80
CA PRO A 327 -21.66 -3.17 4.97
C PRO A 327 -21.35 -2.74 3.54
N ARG A 328 -21.73 -3.59 2.56
CA ARG A 328 -21.40 -3.36 1.14
C ARG A 328 -21.88 -2.00 0.63
N ASP A 329 -23.15 -1.66 0.90
CA ASP A 329 -23.78 -0.46 0.35
C ASP A 329 -23.11 0.83 0.85
N GLU A 330 -22.56 0.79 2.05
CA GLU A 330 -21.88 1.95 2.67
C GLU A 330 -20.45 2.14 2.14
N TYR A 331 -19.70 1.03 1.95
CA TYR A 331 -18.26 1.11 1.66
C TYR A 331 -17.90 0.90 0.19
N LEU A 332 -18.76 0.24 -0.62
CA LEU A 332 -18.49 -0.02 -2.02
C LEU A 332 -18.24 1.26 -2.86
N PRO A 333 -18.97 2.38 -2.65
CA PRO A 333 -18.68 3.62 -3.37
C PRO A 333 -17.23 4.10 -3.19
N ALA A 334 -16.70 4.02 -1.95
CA ALA A 334 -15.33 4.40 -1.67
C ALA A 334 -14.30 3.47 -2.32
N VAL A 335 -14.59 2.16 -2.36
CA VAL A 335 -13.75 1.19 -3.09
C VAL A 335 -13.70 1.49 -4.58
N ASN A 336 -14.86 1.74 -5.20
CA ASN A 336 -14.95 2.06 -6.62
C ASN A 336 -14.18 3.35 -6.95
N ALA A 337 -14.39 4.40 -6.17
CA ALA A 337 -13.69 5.67 -6.35
C ALA A 337 -12.17 5.50 -6.17
N GLY A 338 -11.72 4.77 -5.14
CA GLY A 338 -10.31 4.47 -4.91
C GLY A 338 -9.67 3.72 -6.07
N TRP A 339 -10.36 2.74 -6.63
CA TRP A 339 -9.86 2.03 -7.81
C TRP A 339 -9.76 2.93 -9.04
N HIS A 340 -10.76 3.76 -9.30
CA HIS A 340 -10.70 4.71 -10.42
C HIS A 340 -9.53 5.68 -10.27
N GLY A 341 -9.28 6.17 -9.06
CA GLY A 341 -8.09 6.96 -8.75
C GLY A 341 -6.81 6.21 -9.08
N LEU A 342 -6.64 4.99 -8.58
CA LEU A 342 -5.46 4.14 -8.84
C LEU A 342 -5.26 3.87 -10.32
N ALA A 343 -6.30 3.48 -11.04
CA ALA A 343 -6.23 3.19 -12.47
C ALA A 343 -5.84 4.43 -13.29
N SER A 344 -6.29 5.63 -12.89
CA SER A 344 -5.93 6.90 -13.54
C SER A 344 -4.46 7.27 -13.36
N ALA A 345 -3.79 6.74 -12.33
CA ALA A 345 -2.38 6.98 -12.05
C ALA A 345 -1.44 6.01 -12.78
N VAL A 346 -1.98 5.06 -13.55
CA VAL A 346 -1.19 4.13 -14.36
C VAL A 346 -1.02 4.70 -15.75
N ASP A 347 0.23 4.91 -16.18
CA ASP A 347 0.53 5.42 -17.50
C ASP A 347 0.35 4.36 -18.62
N ASN A 348 0.53 4.77 -19.88
CA ASN A 348 0.38 3.89 -21.03
C ASN A 348 1.37 2.74 -21.07
N SER A 349 2.52 2.85 -20.40
CA SER A 349 3.52 1.77 -20.30
C SER A 349 3.18 0.73 -19.24
N GLY A 350 2.27 1.04 -18.32
CA GLY A 350 1.94 0.24 -17.14
C GLY A 350 2.65 0.71 -15.86
N LYS A 351 3.46 1.78 -15.92
CA LYS A 351 4.10 2.35 -14.74
C LYS A 351 3.05 3.04 -13.85
N LEU A 352 3.03 2.69 -12.56
CA LEU A 352 2.24 3.40 -11.57
C LEU A 352 2.95 4.68 -11.14
N GLY A 353 2.29 5.83 -11.25
CA GLY A 353 2.78 7.12 -10.79
C GLY A 353 2.22 7.55 -9.45
N TRP A 354 2.55 8.78 -9.03
CA TRP A 354 2.04 9.43 -7.83
C TRP A 354 2.26 8.64 -6.53
N VAL A 355 3.30 7.82 -6.47
CA VAL A 355 3.68 7.08 -5.26
C VAL A 355 4.61 7.96 -4.43
N GLN A 356 4.15 8.40 -3.27
CA GLN A 356 5.01 9.13 -2.35
C GLN A 356 6.29 8.32 -2.08
N GLN A 357 7.45 8.98 -2.21
CA GLN A 357 8.75 8.35 -1.95
C GLN A 357 8.90 7.92 -0.49
N VAL A 358 9.92 7.13 -0.18
CA VAL A 358 10.19 6.69 1.20
C VAL A 358 10.27 7.89 2.14
N GLY A 359 9.54 7.84 3.23
CA GLY A 359 9.43 8.91 4.20
C GLY A 359 8.71 8.45 5.47
N ALA A 360 8.48 9.37 6.41
CA ALA A 360 7.82 9.11 7.69
C ALA A 360 6.61 10.03 7.93
N SER A 361 6.28 10.89 6.97
CA SER A 361 5.22 11.90 7.09
C SER A 361 4.71 12.28 5.69
N PRO A 362 3.62 13.04 5.58
CA PRO A 362 3.18 13.63 4.33
C PRO A 362 4.28 14.47 3.68
N GLU A 363 4.48 14.30 2.38
CA GLU A 363 5.47 15.02 1.57
C GLU A 363 4.93 15.31 0.18
N LYS A 364 5.66 16.20 -0.57
CA LYS A 364 5.35 16.51 -1.95
C LYS A 364 5.58 15.29 -2.84
N ILE A 365 4.62 15.03 -3.73
CA ILE A 365 4.64 13.92 -4.67
C ILE A 365 4.63 14.47 -6.09
N LEU A 366 5.34 13.82 -7.00
CA LEU A 366 5.39 14.16 -8.43
C LEU A 366 4.67 13.07 -9.26
N PRO A 367 4.14 13.42 -10.44
CA PRO A 367 3.44 12.45 -11.30
C PRO A 367 4.29 11.21 -11.65
N GLU A 368 5.58 11.42 -11.86
CA GLU A 368 6.54 10.38 -12.22
C GLU A 368 7.03 9.54 -11.03
N ASP A 369 6.76 9.96 -9.80
CA ASP A 369 7.18 9.24 -8.60
C ASP A 369 6.54 7.86 -8.54
N THR A 370 7.38 6.83 -8.43
CA THR A 370 6.96 5.45 -8.26
C THR A 370 7.84 4.74 -7.24
N GLN A 371 7.28 3.70 -6.62
CA GLN A 371 7.99 2.78 -5.73
C GLN A 371 7.25 1.43 -5.69
N LEU A 372 8.01 0.38 -5.45
CA LEU A 372 7.53 -0.99 -5.51
C LEU A 372 6.37 -1.28 -4.57
N TYR A 373 6.38 -0.67 -3.37
CA TYR A 373 5.29 -0.83 -2.40
C TYR A 373 3.96 -0.24 -2.88
N GLY A 374 3.99 0.82 -3.72
CA GLY A 374 2.79 1.36 -4.37
C GLY A 374 2.19 0.34 -5.35
N VAL A 375 3.04 -0.34 -6.12
CA VAL A 375 2.63 -1.44 -7.00
C VAL A 375 2.02 -2.58 -6.17
N GLY A 376 2.68 -2.98 -5.07
CA GLY A 376 2.15 -4.00 -4.15
C GLY A 376 0.75 -3.63 -3.62
N ALA A 377 0.55 -2.37 -3.23
CA ALA A 377 -0.74 -1.86 -2.75
C ALA A 377 -1.84 -1.93 -3.83
N LEU A 378 -1.52 -1.53 -5.07
CA LEU A 378 -2.47 -1.63 -6.20
C LEU A 378 -2.85 -3.09 -6.47
N LEU A 379 -1.88 -4.02 -6.46
CA LEU A 379 -2.15 -5.45 -6.70
C LEU A 379 -2.99 -6.07 -5.59
N LEU A 380 -2.77 -5.68 -4.32
CA LEU A 380 -3.64 -6.04 -3.20
C LEU A 380 -5.07 -5.55 -3.44
N ALA A 381 -5.25 -4.27 -3.82
CA ALA A 381 -6.57 -3.70 -4.10
C ALA A 381 -7.27 -4.45 -5.24
N ALA A 382 -6.58 -4.66 -6.36
CA ALA A 382 -7.10 -5.39 -7.51
C ALA A 382 -7.59 -6.80 -7.12
N SER A 383 -6.83 -7.50 -6.27
CA SER A 383 -7.15 -8.87 -5.85
C SER A 383 -8.46 -9.00 -5.08
N GLU A 384 -8.88 -7.94 -4.40
CA GLU A 384 -10.16 -7.94 -3.69
C GLU A 384 -11.31 -7.37 -4.52
N ILE A 385 -11.03 -6.40 -5.38
CA ILE A 385 -12.05 -5.76 -6.22
C ILE A 385 -12.65 -6.74 -7.22
N ILE A 386 -11.85 -7.63 -7.81
CA ILE A 386 -12.38 -8.62 -8.78
C ILE A 386 -13.32 -9.66 -8.14
N LYS A 387 -13.36 -9.75 -6.81
CA LYS A 387 -14.27 -10.62 -6.05
C LYS A 387 -15.61 -9.94 -5.71
N LEU A 388 -15.68 -8.60 -5.80
CA LEU A 388 -16.88 -7.81 -5.53
C LEU A 388 -17.88 -7.88 -6.67
#